data_98b7b1be957e3d07ab315c13a244c2a5
#
_entry.id   98b7b1be957e3d07ab315c13a244c2a5
#
_cell.length_a   1.000
_cell.length_b   1.000
_cell.length_c   1.000
_cell.angle_alpha   90.00
_cell.angle_beta   90.00
_cell.angle_gamma   90.00
#
_symmetry.space_group_name_H-M   'P 1'
#
loop_
_entity.id
_entity.type
_entity.pdbx_description
1 polymer ?
#
loop_
_entity_poly.entity_id
_entity_poly.type
_entity_poly.pdbx_seq_one_letter_code
_entity_poly.pdbx_strand_id
1 'polypeptide(L)' 'STIEARRDLLQEQYEGLEEQRRQINATMERLKYKISRYQKAVETGVLSWEKEEEN' A
#
# COMPACT_ATOMS: atom_id res chain seq x y z
N SER A 1 32.25 -14.18 12.02
CA SER A 1 32.23 -13.36 13.20
C SER A 1 30.81 -13.04 13.61
N THR A 2 30.65 -12.94 14.90
CA THR A 2 29.34 -12.66 15.45
C THR A 2 28.87 -11.24 15.11
N ILE A 3 29.79 -10.30 15.00
CA ILE A 3 29.42 -8.93 14.69
C ILE A 3 28.88 -8.81 13.27
N GLU A 4 29.58 -9.43 12.34
CA GLU A 4 29.10 -9.44 10.95
C GLU A 4 27.77 -10.16 10.82
N ALA A 5 27.65 -11.30 11.51
CA ALA A 5 26.41 -12.07 11.46
C ALA A 5 25.24 -11.28 12.02
N ARG A 6 25.50 -10.52 13.08
CA ARG A 6 24.46 -9.71 13.67
C ARG A 6 24.05 -8.58 12.73
N ARG A 7 25.03 -7.95 12.10
CA ARG A 7 24.71 -6.92 11.12
C ARG A 7 23.86 -7.47 9.99
N ASP A 8 24.25 -8.63 9.49
CA ASP A 8 23.53 -9.24 8.37
C ASP A 8 22.11 -9.61 8.75
N LEU A 9 21.92 -10.08 9.97
CA LEU A 9 20.59 -10.40 10.45
C LEU A 9 19.72 -9.16 10.54
N LEU A 10 20.26 -8.09 11.08
CA LEU A 10 19.55 -6.84 11.19
C LEU A 10 19.24 -6.26 9.82
N GLN A 11 20.18 -6.37 8.89
CA GLN A 11 20.00 -5.92 7.54
C GLN A 11 18.84 -6.68 6.86
N GLU A 12 18.80 -7.98 7.08
CA GLU A 12 17.73 -8.81 6.55
C GLU A 12 16.36 -8.37 7.08
N GLN A 13 16.32 -8.11 8.38
CA GLN A 13 15.08 -7.66 9.00
C GLN A 13 14.65 -6.31 8.45
N TYR A 14 15.59 -5.43 8.26
CA TYR A 14 15.30 -4.10 7.72
C TYR A 14 14.71 -4.22 6.32
N GLU A 15 15.32 -5.06 5.49
CA GLU A 15 14.85 -5.24 4.12
C GLU A 15 13.46 -5.86 4.06
N GLY A 16 13.20 -6.79 4.98
CA GLY A 16 11.87 -7.38 5.08
C GLY A 16 10.82 -6.35 5.44
N LEU A 17 11.15 -5.46 6.36
CA LEU A 17 10.21 -4.42 6.75
C LEU A 17 10.00 -3.40 5.62
N GLU A 18 11.05 -3.12 4.87
CA GLU A 18 10.91 -2.25 3.72
C GLU A 18 9.94 -2.83 2.70
N GLU A 19 10.03 -4.14 2.49
CA GLU A 19 9.11 -4.80 1.56
C GLU A 19 7.67 -4.71 2.06
N GLN A 20 7.48 -4.94 3.37
CA GLN A 20 6.16 -4.81 3.95
C GLN A 20 5.63 -3.39 3.80
N ARG A 21 6.49 -2.41 3.98
CA ARG A 21 6.09 -1.01 3.84
C ARG A 21 5.62 -0.74 2.41
N ARG A 22 6.33 -1.26 1.43
CA ARG A 22 5.93 -1.08 0.04
C ARG A 22 4.56 -1.68 -0.23
N GLN A 23 4.29 -2.85 0.34
CA GLN A 23 3.01 -3.50 0.16
C GLN A 23 1.88 -2.72 0.84
N ILE A 24 2.15 -2.22 2.04
CA ILE A 24 1.18 -1.41 2.75
C ILE A 24 0.90 -0.12 1.98
N ASN A 25 1.94 0.51 1.46
CA ASN A 25 1.76 1.73 0.69
C ASN A 25 0.91 1.49 -0.56
N ALA A 26 1.13 0.37 -1.23
CA ALA A 26 0.32 0.03 -2.40
C ALA A 26 -1.14 -0.16 -2.02
N THR A 27 -1.38 -0.83 -0.89
CA THR A 27 -2.73 -1.03 -0.39
C THR A 27 -3.38 0.31 -0.04
N MET A 28 -2.61 1.17 0.61
CA MET A 28 -3.12 2.50 0.97
C MET A 28 -3.50 3.31 -0.26
N GLU A 29 -2.71 3.20 -1.32
CA GLU A 29 -3.03 3.94 -2.54
C GLU A 29 -4.32 3.44 -3.17
N ARG A 30 -4.55 2.13 -3.13
CA ARG A 30 -5.80 1.57 -3.64
C ARG A 30 -7.00 2.05 -2.81
N LEU A 31 -6.84 2.04 -1.49
CA LEU A 31 -7.90 2.51 -0.61
C LEU A 31 -8.17 4.00 -0.82
N LYS A 32 -7.12 4.76 -0.97
CA LYS A 32 -7.24 6.19 -1.20
C LYS A 32 -8.03 6.47 -2.48
N TYR A 33 -7.77 5.71 -3.52
CA TYR A 33 -8.51 5.85 -4.76
C TYR A 33 -10.00 5.55 -4.54
N LYS A 34 -10.28 4.45 -3.85
CA LYS A 34 -11.68 4.07 -3.60
C LYS A 34 -12.39 5.11 -2.74
N ILE A 35 -11.71 5.60 -1.71
CA ILE A 35 -12.28 6.64 -0.86
C ILE A 35 -12.63 7.85 -1.70
N SER A 36 -11.74 8.23 -2.60
CA SER A 36 -11.97 9.37 -3.46
C SER A 36 -13.20 9.16 -4.35
N ARG A 37 -13.38 7.95 -4.86
CA ARG A 37 -14.56 7.67 -5.69
C ARG A 37 -15.84 7.73 -4.88
N TYR A 38 -15.82 7.17 -3.69
CA TYR A 38 -17.01 7.22 -2.83
C TYR A 38 -17.29 8.64 -2.34
N GLN A 39 -16.24 9.39 -2.08
CA GLN A 39 -16.42 10.78 -1.68
C GLN A 39 -17.13 11.56 -2.79
N LYS A 40 -16.73 11.33 -4.01
CA LYS A 40 -17.38 11.98 -5.14
C LYS A 40 -18.84 11.54 -5.26
N ALA A 41 -19.10 10.26 -5.01
CA ALA A 41 -20.47 9.74 -5.05
C ALA A 41 -21.34 10.38 -4.00
N VAL A 42 -20.77 10.62 -2.82
CA VAL A 42 -21.52 11.34 -1.76
C VAL A 42 -21.90 12.73 -2.23
N GLU A 43 -20.99 13.39 -2.92
CA GLU A 43 -21.24 14.77 -3.38
C GLU A 43 -22.23 14.84 -4.52
N THR A 44 -22.17 13.87 -5.43
CA THR A 44 -23.00 13.91 -6.65
C THR A 44 -24.22 13.03 -6.57
N GLY A 45 -24.24 12.10 -5.61
CA GLY A 45 -25.32 11.12 -5.52
C GLY A 45 -25.19 9.97 -6.51
N VAL A 46 -24.08 9.89 -7.23
CA VAL A 46 -23.88 8.86 -8.24
C VAL A 46 -22.52 8.23 -8.08
N LEU A 47 -22.47 6.92 -7.87
CA LEU A 47 -21.23 6.18 -7.82
C LEU A 47 -20.86 5.70 -9.21
N SER A 48 -19.70 6.11 -9.69
CA SER A 48 -19.24 5.63 -10.98
C SER A 48 -17.76 5.30 -10.88
N TRP A 49 -17.37 4.25 -11.58
CA TRP A 49 -16.01 3.75 -11.57
C TRP A 49 -15.38 3.91 -12.93
N GLU A 50 -14.07 4.07 -12.91
CA GLU A 50 -13.34 4.00 -14.17
C GLU A 50 -13.48 2.61 -14.74
N LYS A 51 -13.37 2.50 -16.06
CA LYS A 51 -13.61 1.25 -16.74
C LYS A 51 -12.72 0.14 -16.19
N GLU A 52 -11.49 0.44 -15.95
CA GLU A 52 -10.52 -0.55 -15.45
C GLU A 52 -10.88 -1.04 -14.06
N GLU A 53 -11.66 -0.27 -13.32
CA GLU A 53 -12.06 -0.66 -11.97
C GLU A 53 -13.17 -1.66 -11.97
N GLU A 54 -13.88 -1.79 -13.07
CA GLU A 54 -15.01 -2.69 -13.15
C GLU A 54 -14.59 -4.14 -13.30
N ASN A 55 -13.32 -4.37 -13.56
CA ASN A 55 -12.80 -5.73 -13.73
C ASN A 55 -12.16 -6.27 -12.46
#